data_03feaabcfca35a4d86a5d94f97120b51
#
_entry.id   03feaabcfca35a4d86a5d94f97120b51
#
_cell.length_a   1.000
_cell.length_b   1.000
_cell.length_c   1.000
_cell.angle_alpha   90.00
_cell.angle_beta   90.00
_cell.angle_gamma   90.00
#
_symmetry.space_group_name_H-M   'P 1'
#
loop_
_entity.id
_entity.type
_entity.pdbx_description
1 polymer ?
#
loop_
_entity_poly.entity_id
_entity_poly.type
_entity_poly.pdbx_seq_one_letter_code
_entity_poly.pdbx_strand_id
1 'polypeptide(L)'
;MHIFNIFKVKKEERWLAFTMLAVFVTFNAMVIASHYHVYTMEAHGGFWSVFTKNFRMSGYDCWSWITVSGGRIHFVTSRHPLYLTFLYPLYLLNDWLIQNVGYNFAVYFMAVIIVFSAFYAVLFMYRVFREVLELRRKDARLLTLLLFSFGHVLIPTMVPDHFVISLMLLSLTLYITGKKMKKGQLLTAWQSLVLTFFTAGMATSNGVKTLLAGLFTNGKKVFTCKFISIGVVLPLLLLLGIQQSQYYLLEVPQQAVVRHIESETLKKNPQKVLEHKKQRDEWQRTHLGQPVGDGVITKLMDVSTPRIPTIVENFFGESIQLHQRSLLMDVSWERPIFVEYNWSVNYIIEAFVVLLFIVGIVFSYKQRFFKMLLAWFACDLTLHLILGFAVTEVYIMTSGWAFIIPISYGYLLKRLSMKWLKLMRVALIMLTVYLWIYNAGQTVYYLMS
;
A
#
# COMPACT_ATOMS: atom_id res chain seq x y z
N MET A 1 -22.79 7.55 16.86
CA MET A 1 -21.85 8.48 16.18
C MET A 1 -22.18 8.38 14.70
N HIS A 2 -22.67 9.44 14.07
CA HIS A 2 -22.98 9.39 12.63
C HIS A 2 -21.68 9.09 11.87
N ILE A 3 -21.71 8.07 11.02
CA ILE A 3 -20.54 7.57 10.26
C ILE A 3 -19.87 8.72 9.51
N PHE A 4 -20.63 9.64 8.94
CA PHE A 4 -20.13 10.82 8.23
C PHE A 4 -19.28 11.78 9.07
N ASN A 5 -19.44 11.82 10.40
CA ASN A 5 -18.64 12.69 11.25
C ASN A 5 -17.17 12.28 11.36
N ILE A 6 -16.83 11.03 10.99
CA ILE A 6 -15.44 10.55 11.01
C ILE A 6 -14.62 11.15 9.86
N PHE A 7 -15.29 11.53 8.76
CA PHE A 7 -14.65 12.13 7.59
C PHE A 7 -14.57 13.66 7.66
N LYS A 8 -15.23 14.29 8.65
CA LYS A 8 -15.19 15.75 8.82
C LYS A 8 -13.80 16.20 9.24
N VAL A 9 -13.20 17.14 8.51
CA VAL A 9 -11.90 17.74 8.83
C VAL A 9 -12.08 18.71 10.01
N LYS A 10 -11.35 18.46 11.11
CA LYS A 10 -11.40 19.27 12.32
C LYS A 10 -10.57 20.55 12.14
N LYS A 11 -10.89 21.62 12.87
CA LYS A 11 -10.19 22.90 12.78
C LYS A 11 -8.67 22.77 12.99
N GLU A 12 -8.22 21.90 13.92
CA GLU A 12 -6.81 21.69 14.21
C GLU A 12 -6.07 20.88 13.13
N GLU A 13 -6.79 20.16 12.25
CA GLU A 13 -6.26 19.33 11.18
C GLU A 13 -6.04 20.11 9.87
N ARG A 14 -6.74 21.25 9.70
CA ARG A 14 -6.85 21.96 8.41
C ARG A 14 -5.50 22.26 7.77
N TRP A 15 -4.55 22.81 8.54
CA TRP A 15 -3.23 23.13 7.99
C TRP A 15 -2.53 21.88 7.42
N LEU A 16 -2.47 20.81 8.22
CA LEU A 16 -1.87 19.54 7.77
C LEU A 16 -2.63 18.96 6.56
N ALA A 17 -3.96 18.98 6.63
CA ALA A 17 -4.84 18.50 5.58
C ALA A 17 -4.59 19.21 4.24
N PHE A 18 -4.61 20.55 4.23
CA PHE A 18 -4.41 21.31 3.00
C PHE A 18 -3.00 21.20 2.46
N THR A 19 -1.96 21.20 3.32
CA THR A 19 -0.58 21.04 2.89
C THR A 19 -0.38 19.67 2.23
N MET A 20 -0.85 18.58 2.85
CA MET A 20 -0.69 17.24 2.29
C MET A 20 -1.57 17.02 1.05
N LEU A 21 -2.77 17.61 1.02
CA LEU A 21 -3.61 17.60 -0.19
C LEU A 21 -2.87 18.24 -1.38
N ALA A 22 -2.27 19.41 -1.17
CA ALA A 22 -1.49 20.08 -2.21
C ALA A 22 -0.32 19.20 -2.69
N VAL A 23 0.42 18.57 -1.78
CA VAL A 23 1.51 17.65 -2.12
C VAL A 23 1.00 16.49 -2.98
N PHE A 24 -0.09 15.81 -2.56
CA PHE A 24 -0.61 14.66 -3.30
C PHE A 24 -1.18 15.05 -4.67
N VAL A 25 -1.88 16.17 -4.76
CA VAL A 25 -2.37 16.69 -6.04
C VAL A 25 -1.20 17.01 -6.97
N THR A 26 -0.14 17.65 -6.46
CA THR A 26 1.05 17.99 -7.26
C THR A 26 1.73 16.73 -7.81
N PHE A 27 1.99 15.72 -6.98
CA PHE A 27 2.63 14.47 -7.45
C PHE A 27 1.76 13.72 -8.47
N ASN A 28 0.44 13.62 -8.25
CA ASN A 28 -0.45 13.00 -9.23
C ASN A 28 -0.50 13.79 -10.54
N ALA A 29 -0.50 15.12 -10.47
CA ALA A 29 -0.42 15.97 -11.66
C ALA A 29 0.90 15.76 -12.41
N MET A 30 2.03 15.63 -11.72
CA MET A 30 3.33 15.34 -12.33
C MET A 30 3.35 13.98 -13.03
N VAL A 31 2.81 12.92 -12.38
CA VAL A 31 2.69 11.58 -13.00
C VAL A 31 1.84 11.64 -14.27
N ILE A 32 0.72 12.36 -14.25
CA ILE A 32 -0.12 12.50 -15.46
C ILE A 32 0.60 13.32 -16.52
N ALA A 33 1.26 14.41 -16.13
CA ALA A 33 1.95 15.32 -17.04
C ALA A 33 3.15 14.67 -17.75
N SER A 34 3.86 13.73 -17.10
CA SER A 34 5.05 13.07 -17.66
C SER A 34 4.77 12.39 -19.01
N HIS A 35 3.57 11.84 -19.21
CA HIS A 35 3.16 11.17 -20.45
C HIS A 35 1.73 11.55 -20.86
N TYR A 36 1.37 12.82 -20.69
CA TYR A 36 0.01 13.34 -20.84
C TYR A 36 -0.72 12.84 -22.08
N HIS A 37 -0.13 13.07 -23.27
CA HIS A 37 -0.77 12.69 -24.55
C HIS A 37 -1.00 11.18 -24.67
N VAL A 38 -0.07 10.38 -24.16
CA VAL A 38 -0.15 8.91 -24.22
C VAL A 38 -1.22 8.39 -23.24
N TYR A 39 -1.27 8.94 -22.04
CA TYR A 39 -2.19 8.47 -21.00
C TYR A 39 -3.65 8.85 -21.24
N THR A 40 -3.89 9.90 -22.05
CA THR A 40 -5.24 10.43 -22.30
C THR A 40 -5.78 10.09 -23.69
N MET A 41 -5.00 9.38 -24.52
CA MET A 41 -5.43 9.00 -25.86
C MET A 41 -6.50 7.90 -25.84
N GLU A 42 -7.40 7.92 -26.80
CA GLU A 42 -8.16 6.74 -27.18
C GLU A 42 -7.20 5.71 -27.80
N ALA A 43 -7.22 4.45 -27.33
CA ALA A 43 -6.21 3.50 -27.78
C ALA A 43 -6.75 2.63 -28.92
N HIS A 44 -6.12 2.74 -30.07
CA HIS A 44 -6.38 1.86 -31.22
C HIS A 44 -5.59 0.54 -31.21
N GLY A 45 -4.61 0.39 -30.31
CA GLY A 45 -3.73 -0.79 -30.21
C GLY A 45 -3.82 -1.57 -28.90
N GLY A 46 -4.71 -1.19 -28.00
CA GLY A 46 -4.90 -1.79 -26.66
C GLY A 46 -4.12 -1.06 -25.55
N PHE A 47 -4.81 -0.86 -24.44
CA PHE A 47 -4.33 -0.07 -23.30
C PHE A 47 -3.16 -0.71 -22.54
N TRP A 48 -2.94 -2.02 -22.68
CA TRP A 48 -1.78 -2.69 -22.09
C TRP A 48 -0.46 -2.04 -22.51
N SER A 49 -0.21 -1.95 -23.80
CA SER A 49 1.05 -1.37 -24.30
C SER A 49 1.15 0.13 -24.05
N VAL A 50 0.03 0.84 -23.97
CA VAL A 50 0.00 2.27 -23.63
C VAL A 50 0.55 2.49 -22.23
N PHE A 51 0.03 1.76 -21.24
CA PHE A 51 0.40 2.00 -19.85
C PHE A 51 1.67 1.26 -19.43
N THR A 52 1.86 -0.02 -19.78
CA THR A 52 3.03 -0.79 -19.30
C THR A 52 4.36 -0.33 -19.88
N LYS A 53 4.37 0.33 -21.05
CA LYS A 53 5.58 0.88 -21.64
C LYS A 53 5.98 2.24 -21.06
N ASN A 54 4.99 3.01 -20.59
CA ASN A 54 5.20 4.40 -20.20
C ASN A 54 5.06 4.64 -18.70
N PHE A 55 4.58 3.66 -17.94
CA PHE A 55 4.51 3.74 -16.48
C PHE A 55 5.39 2.65 -15.86
N ARG A 56 6.38 3.08 -15.11
CA ARG A 56 7.29 2.21 -14.37
C ARG A 56 7.63 2.88 -13.06
N MET A 57 7.18 2.34 -11.95
CA MET A 57 7.45 2.88 -10.62
C MET A 57 7.59 1.72 -9.62
N SER A 58 8.81 1.20 -9.45
CA SER A 58 9.19 0.22 -8.41
C SER A 58 8.37 -1.07 -8.36
N GLY A 59 7.80 -1.53 -9.47
CA GLY A 59 6.94 -2.72 -9.47
C GLY A 59 5.49 -2.46 -9.06
N TYR A 60 5.09 -1.20 -8.83
CA TYR A 60 3.68 -0.86 -8.70
C TYR A 60 2.97 -0.98 -10.05
N ASP A 61 1.78 -1.57 -10.01
CA ASP A 61 1.02 -1.90 -11.20
C ASP A 61 0.23 -0.71 -11.77
N CYS A 62 0.25 -0.56 -13.10
CA CYS A 62 -0.66 0.34 -13.82
C CYS A 62 -2.00 -0.34 -14.21
N TRP A 63 -2.28 -1.51 -13.64
CA TRP A 63 -3.43 -2.33 -14.06
C TRP A 63 -4.78 -1.67 -13.83
N SER A 64 -4.89 -0.79 -12.85
CA SER A 64 -6.13 -0.02 -12.64
C SER A 64 -6.43 0.92 -13.79
N TRP A 65 -5.42 1.58 -14.37
CA TRP A 65 -5.60 2.39 -15.57
C TRP A 65 -6.04 1.53 -16.75
N ILE A 66 -5.43 0.36 -16.93
CA ILE A 66 -5.81 -0.59 -17.99
C ILE A 66 -7.25 -1.05 -17.81
N THR A 67 -7.62 -1.40 -16.57
CA THR A 67 -8.99 -1.86 -16.26
C THR A 67 -10.01 -0.76 -16.49
N VAL A 68 -9.74 0.47 -16.04
CA VAL A 68 -10.66 1.61 -16.20
C VAL A 68 -10.73 2.09 -17.65
N SER A 69 -9.67 1.89 -18.45
CA SER A 69 -9.65 2.26 -19.88
C SER A 69 -10.31 1.24 -20.80
N GLY A 70 -10.12 -0.06 -20.55
CA GLY A 70 -10.53 -1.12 -21.50
C GLY A 70 -11.21 -2.33 -20.87
N GLY A 71 -11.58 -2.28 -19.59
CA GLY A 71 -12.30 -3.36 -18.89
C GLY A 71 -11.48 -4.64 -18.66
N ARG A 72 -10.19 -4.64 -19.04
CA ARG A 72 -9.32 -5.81 -18.88
C ARG A 72 -8.78 -5.93 -17.45
N ILE A 73 -8.90 -7.13 -16.89
CA ILE A 73 -8.47 -7.45 -15.53
C ILE A 73 -7.11 -8.14 -15.61
N HIS A 74 -6.11 -7.56 -14.95
CA HIS A 74 -4.75 -8.13 -14.87
C HIS A 74 -4.36 -8.51 -13.44
N PHE A 75 -5.03 -7.94 -12.42
CA PHE A 75 -4.78 -8.29 -11.01
C PHE A 75 -5.61 -9.51 -10.57
N VAL A 76 -5.12 -10.19 -9.53
CA VAL A 76 -5.77 -11.40 -8.99
C VAL A 76 -6.95 -11.00 -8.10
N THR A 77 -8.18 -11.16 -8.58
CA THR A 77 -9.40 -10.75 -7.85
C THR A 77 -9.59 -11.50 -6.53
N SER A 78 -9.07 -12.72 -6.38
CA SER A 78 -9.10 -13.44 -5.10
C SER A 78 -8.22 -12.79 -4.01
N ARG A 79 -7.20 -12.01 -4.38
CA ARG A 79 -6.40 -11.21 -3.45
C ARG A 79 -7.00 -9.85 -3.16
N HIS A 80 -7.79 -9.31 -4.10
CA HIS A 80 -8.39 -7.97 -4.08
C HIS A 80 -9.88 -8.02 -4.43
N PRO A 81 -10.72 -8.77 -3.68
CA PRO A 81 -12.07 -9.13 -4.10
C PRO A 81 -13.02 -7.92 -4.27
N LEU A 82 -12.76 -6.82 -3.61
CA LEU A 82 -13.60 -5.62 -3.73
C LEU A 82 -13.04 -4.58 -4.71
N TYR A 83 -11.77 -4.70 -5.10
CA TYR A 83 -11.09 -3.66 -5.89
C TYR A 83 -11.73 -3.49 -7.26
N LEU A 84 -11.97 -4.60 -7.98
CA LEU A 84 -12.66 -4.56 -9.28
C LEU A 84 -14.05 -3.95 -9.19
N THR A 85 -14.79 -4.19 -8.09
CA THR A 85 -16.11 -3.61 -7.86
C THR A 85 -16.09 -2.08 -7.86
N PHE A 86 -15.00 -1.47 -7.41
CA PHE A 86 -14.82 -0.01 -7.48
C PHE A 86 -14.35 0.46 -8.86
N LEU A 87 -13.54 -0.32 -9.55
CA LEU A 87 -13.00 0.07 -10.86
C LEU A 87 -14.02 -0.12 -11.99
N TYR A 88 -14.88 -1.14 -11.90
CA TYR A 88 -15.78 -1.49 -13.00
C TYR A 88 -16.81 -0.39 -13.35
N PRO A 89 -17.47 0.30 -12.41
CA PRO A 89 -18.32 1.45 -12.74
C PRO A 89 -17.54 2.59 -13.39
N LEU A 90 -16.28 2.81 -12.99
CA LEU A 90 -15.42 3.82 -13.61
C LEU A 90 -15.03 3.44 -15.03
N TYR A 91 -14.80 2.15 -15.28
CA TYR A 91 -14.62 1.63 -16.64
C TYR A 91 -15.82 1.93 -17.53
N LEU A 92 -17.03 1.62 -17.08
CA LEU A 92 -18.24 1.87 -17.87
C LEU A 92 -18.41 3.36 -18.22
N LEU A 93 -18.13 4.25 -17.24
CA LEU A 93 -18.18 5.68 -17.47
C LEU A 93 -17.06 6.13 -18.42
N ASN A 94 -15.84 5.63 -18.26
CA ASN A 94 -14.72 5.99 -19.08
C ASN A 94 -14.82 5.48 -20.53
N ASP A 95 -15.34 4.27 -20.69
CA ASP A 95 -15.62 3.70 -22.02
C ASP A 95 -16.62 4.57 -22.78
N TRP A 96 -17.70 5.01 -22.12
CA TRP A 96 -18.64 5.97 -22.69
C TRP A 96 -17.98 7.31 -23.06
N LEU A 97 -17.09 7.83 -22.21
CA LEU A 97 -16.34 9.06 -22.48
C LEU A 97 -15.38 8.90 -23.67
N ILE A 98 -14.67 7.77 -23.75
CA ILE A 98 -13.79 7.49 -24.90
C ILE A 98 -14.60 7.48 -26.20
N GLN A 99 -15.75 6.78 -26.22
CA GLN A 99 -16.57 6.64 -27.41
C GLN A 99 -17.24 7.96 -27.84
N ASN A 100 -17.61 8.84 -26.91
CA ASN A 100 -18.36 10.07 -27.23
C ASN A 100 -17.52 11.34 -27.24
N VAL A 101 -16.39 11.35 -26.50
CA VAL A 101 -15.51 12.54 -26.35
C VAL A 101 -14.16 12.33 -27.02
N GLY A 102 -13.76 11.06 -27.27
CA GLY A 102 -12.44 10.72 -27.82
C GLY A 102 -11.29 10.95 -26.83
N TYR A 103 -11.58 10.82 -25.50
CA TYR A 103 -10.60 11.14 -24.47
C TYR A 103 -10.67 10.15 -23.31
N ASN A 104 -9.50 9.63 -22.89
CA ASN A 104 -9.38 8.67 -21.81
C ASN A 104 -9.16 9.38 -20.47
N PHE A 105 -10.13 9.26 -19.56
CA PHE A 105 -10.09 9.87 -18.23
C PHE A 105 -9.59 8.93 -17.12
N ALA A 106 -9.14 7.70 -17.44
CA ALA A 106 -8.75 6.70 -16.45
C ALA A 106 -7.72 7.21 -15.43
N VAL A 107 -6.71 7.98 -15.90
CA VAL A 107 -5.66 8.53 -15.04
C VAL A 107 -6.22 9.54 -14.02
N TYR A 108 -7.21 10.34 -14.42
CA TYR A 108 -7.85 11.32 -13.53
C TYR A 108 -8.76 10.65 -12.51
N PHE A 109 -9.56 9.64 -12.92
CA PHE A 109 -10.41 8.90 -11.99
C PHE A 109 -9.58 8.24 -10.90
N MET A 110 -8.47 7.60 -11.29
CA MET A 110 -7.57 7.00 -10.32
C MET A 110 -6.86 8.03 -9.46
N ALA A 111 -6.43 9.16 -10.02
CA ALA A 111 -5.81 10.24 -9.24
C ALA A 111 -6.76 10.77 -8.14
N VAL A 112 -8.06 10.93 -8.44
CA VAL A 112 -9.05 11.35 -7.44
C VAL A 112 -9.16 10.34 -6.30
N ILE A 113 -9.24 9.02 -6.61
CA ILE A 113 -9.32 7.96 -5.60
C ILE A 113 -8.05 7.91 -4.74
N ILE A 114 -6.88 8.02 -5.37
CA ILE A 114 -5.57 7.97 -4.73
C ILE A 114 -5.40 9.17 -3.80
N VAL A 115 -5.65 10.39 -4.29
CA VAL A 115 -5.56 11.63 -3.51
C VAL A 115 -6.55 11.61 -2.35
N PHE A 116 -7.79 11.18 -2.57
CA PHE A 116 -8.78 11.00 -1.51
C PHE A 116 -8.29 10.04 -0.42
N SER A 117 -7.76 8.88 -0.84
CA SER A 117 -7.29 7.85 0.08
C SER A 117 -6.06 8.31 0.87
N ALA A 118 -5.09 8.94 0.21
CA ALA A 118 -3.91 9.50 0.85
C ALA A 118 -4.27 10.60 1.85
N PHE A 119 -5.18 11.50 1.47
CA PHE A 119 -5.67 12.59 2.32
C PHE A 119 -6.29 12.05 3.61
N TYR A 120 -7.18 11.05 3.53
CA TYR A 120 -7.79 10.48 4.72
C TYR A 120 -6.84 9.59 5.52
N ALA A 121 -5.87 8.93 4.88
CA ALA A 121 -4.81 8.23 5.60
C ALA A 121 -4.01 9.19 6.49
N VAL A 122 -3.65 10.38 6.00
CA VAL A 122 -3.00 11.44 6.79
C VAL A 122 -3.87 11.85 7.99
N LEU A 123 -5.16 12.11 7.77
CA LEU A 123 -6.06 12.53 8.83
C LEU A 123 -6.25 11.46 9.90
N PHE A 124 -6.43 10.21 9.51
CA PHE A 124 -6.60 9.12 10.46
C PHE A 124 -5.31 8.85 11.24
N MET A 125 -4.14 8.90 10.61
CA MET A 125 -2.86 8.77 11.30
C MET A 125 -2.63 9.94 12.26
N TYR A 126 -2.90 11.19 11.85
CA TYR A 126 -2.84 12.32 12.77
C TYR A 126 -3.74 12.11 13.98
N ARG A 127 -4.96 11.59 13.79
CA ARG A 127 -5.91 11.30 14.88
C ARG A 127 -5.45 10.15 15.77
N VAL A 128 -4.77 9.15 15.23
CA VAL A 128 -4.10 8.12 16.04
C VAL A 128 -3.10 8.78 16.99
N PHE A 129 -2.21 9.63 16.48
CA PHE A 129 -1.24 10.33 17.32
C PHE A 129 -1.90 11.30 18.30
N ARG A 130 -2.89 12.04 17.84
CA ARG A 130 -3.51 13.12 18.62
C ARG A 130 -4.52 12.64 19.66
N GLU A 131 -5.40 11.68 19.30
CA GLU A 131 -6.53 11.27 20.12
C GLU A 131 -6.34 9.91 20.80
N VAL A 132 -5.61 8.98 20.16
CA VAL A 132 -5.33 7.66 20.75
C VAL A 132 -4.09 7.74 21.64
N LEU A 133 -2.98 8.25 21.11
CA LEU A 133 -1.74 8.43 21.86
C LEU A 133 -1.72 9.70 22.72
N GLU A 134 -2.65 10.67 22.51
CA GLU A 134 -2.75 11.94 23.24
C GLU A 134 -1.49 12.81 23.14
N LEU A 135 -0.84 12.82 22.01
CA LEU A 135 0.32 13.66 21.80
C LEU A 135 -0.06 15.14 21.63
N ARG A 136 0.88 16.05 21.88
CA ARG A 136 0.72 17.46 21.55
C ARG A 136 0.53 17.64 20.05
N ARG A 137 -0.22 18.67 19.61
CA ARG A 137 -0.49 18.93 18.19
C ARG A 137 0.76 18.95 17.32
N LYS A 138 1.84 19.57 17.80
CA LYS A 138 3.14 19.64 17.08
C LYS A 138 3.76 18.26 16.89
N ASP A 139 3.75 17.41 17.91
CA ASP A 139 4.33 16.06 17.86
C ASP A 139 3.46 15.14 16.97
N ALA A 140 2.14 15.25 17.04
CA ALA A 140 1.23 14.50 16.18
C ALA A 140 1.42 14.87 14.69
N ARG A 141 1.57 16.16 14.36
CA ARG A 141 1.89 16.60 13.00
C ARG A 141 3.24 16.09 12.53
N LEU A 142 4.27 16.22 13.37
CA LEU A 142 5.63 15.76 13.06
C LEU A 142 5.66 14.28 12.72
N LEU A 143 5.06 13.42 13.56
CA LEU A 143 5.05 11.97 13.33
C LEU A 143 4.18 11.57 12.13
N THR A 144 3.12 12.33 11.82
CA THR A 144 2.35 12.11 10.59
C THR A 144 3.19 12.48 9.37
N LEU A 145 3.85 13.63 9.37
CA LEU A 145 4.75 14.04 8.28
C LEU A 145 5.93 13.08 8.11
N LEU A 146 6.48 12.56 9.21
CA LEU A 146 7.53 11.54 9.18
C LEU A 146 7.05 10.26 8.48
N LEU A 147 5.84 9.77 8.78
CA LEU A 147 5.30 8.58 8.12
C LEU A 147 5.24 8.77 6.60
N PHE A 148 4.68 9.89 6.15
CA PHE A 148 4.50 10.17 4.72
C PHE A 148 5.77 10.64 4.02
N SER A 149 6.88 10.81 4.75
CA SER A 149 8.21 11.04 4.16
C SER A 149 8.96 9.76 3.81
N PHE A 150 8.52 8.59 4.27
CA PHE A 150 9.12 7.32 3.89
C PHE A 150 8.88 7.04 2.41
N GLY A 151 9.90 6.55 1.69
CA GLY A 151 9.87 6.36 0.24
C GLY A 151 8.63 5.59 -0.22
N HIS A 152 8.45 4.37 0.27
CA HIS A 152 7.33 3.52 -0.12
C HIS A 152 6.04 3.70 0.75
N VAL A 153 5.93 4.84 1.44
CA VAL A 153 4.65 5.41 1.90
C VAL A 153 4.25 6.60 1.01
N LEU A 154 5.24 7.34 0.49
CA LEU A 154 5.01 8.45 -0.43
C LEU A 154 4.61 7.95 -1.83
N ILE A 155 5.35 7.01 -2.42
CA ILE A 155 5.08 6.50 -3.78
C ILE A 155 3.63 5.99 -3.96
N PRO A 156 3.04 5.17 -3.05
CA PRO A 156 1.65 4.76 -3.17
C PRO A 156 0.62 5.90 -3.23
N THR A 157 0.99 7.13 -2.84
CA THR A 157 0.08 8.29 -2.93
C THR A 157 -0.05 8.87 -4.34
N MET A 158 0.65 8.30 -5.32
CA MET A 158 0.64 8.80 -6.70
C MET A 158 0.60 7.69 -7.77
N VAL A 159 0.65 6.41 -7.37
CA VAL A 159 0.56 5.28 -8.29
C VAL A 159 -0.85 4.69 -8.35
N PRO A 160 -1.33 4.18 -9.50
CA PRO A 160 -2.70 3.70 -9.67
C PRO A 160 -2.90 2.29 -9.10
N ASP A 161 -2.63 2.12 -7.80
CA ASP A 161 -2.67 0.84 -7.13
C ASP A 161 -3.47 0.92 -5.81
N HIS A 162 -3.79 -0.24 -5.23
CA HIS A 162 -4.63 -0.37 -4.03
C HIS A 162 -3.92 -0.04 -2.72
N PHE A 163 -2.59 0.13 -2.69
CA PHE A 163 -1.79 0.26 -1.46
C PHE A 163 -2.17 1.47 -0.60
N VAL A 164 -2.40 2.63 -1.22
CA VAL A 164 -2.81 3.82 -0.47
C VAL A 164 -4.24 3.69 0.07
N ILE A 165 -5.13 2.99 -0.65
CA ILE A 165 -6.49 2.69 -0.17
C ILE A 165 -6.39 1.76 1.06
N SER A 166 -5.52 0.76 1.01
CA SER A 166 -5.22 -0.12 2.14
C SER A 166 -4.67 0.66 3.33
N LEU A 167 -3.74 1.59 3.12
CA LEU A 167 -3.20 2.46 4.17
C LEU A 167 -4.31 3.30 4.84
N MET A 168 -5.21 3.89 4.05
CA MET A 168 -6.36 4.64 4.57
C MET A 168 -7.25 3.76 5.46
N LEU A 169 -7.61 2.57 4.99
CA LEU A 169 -8.50 1.66 5.70
C LEU A 169 -7.86 1.09 6.97
N LEU A 170 -6.55 0.75 6.93
CA LEU A 170 -5.80 0.33 8.11
C LEU A 170 -5.66 1.48 9.13
N SER A 171 -5.36 2.69 8.67
CA SER A 171 -5.30 3.89 9.53
C SER A 171 -6.64 4.19 10.19
N LEU A 172 -7.75 4.04 9.45
CA LEU A 172 -9.10 4.16 9.98
C LEU A 172 -9.37 3.08 11.05
N THR A 173 -8.97 1.84 10.79
CA THR A 173 -9.11 0.72 11.73
C THR A 173 -8.33 0.99 13.02
N LEU A 174 -7.08 1.46 12.90
CA LEU A 174 -6.24 1.86 14.04
C LEU A 174 -6.90 2.98 14.86
N TYR A 175 -7.44 3.99 14.19
CA TYR A 175 -8.10 5.11 14.87
C TYR A 175 -9.34 4.65 15.64
N ILE A 176 -10.23 3.88 14.98
CA ILE A 176 -11.49 3.41 15.61
C ILE A 176 -11.17 2.48 16.79
N THR A 177 -10.34 1.47 16.59
CA THR A 177 -10.03 0.46 17.61
C THR A 177 -9.21 1.05 18.75
N GLY A 178 -8.21 1.87 18.44
CA GLY A 178 -7.40 2.57 19.43
C GLY A 178 -8.24 3.47 20.33
N LYS A 179 -9.17 4.24 19.74
CA LYS A 179 -10.10 5.09 20.49
C LYS A 179 -11.04 4.29 21.39
N LYS A 180 -11.51 3.14 20.91
CA LYS A 180 -12.35 2.23 21.71
C LYS A 180 -11.58 1.58 22.85
N MET A 181 -10.38 1.08 22.60
CA MET A 181 -9.50 0.52 23.65
C MET A 181 -9.24 1.55 24.75
N LYS A 182 -8.93 2.80 24.37
CA LYS A 182 -8.71 3.89 25.31
C LYS A 182 -9.93 4.19 26.19
N LYS A 183 -11.14 4.10 25.59
CA LYS A 183 -12.40 4.36 26.31
C LYS A 183 -12.97 3.14 27.04
N GLY A 184 -12.30 1.98 26.97
CA GLY A 184 -12.84 0.72 27.49
C GLY A 184 -14.10 0.25 26.75
N GLN A 185 -14.34 0.72 25.52
CA GLN A 185 -15.51 0.38 24.70
C GLN A 185 -15.21 -0.81 23.79
N LEU A 186 -16.21 -1.63 23.54
CA LEU A 186 -16.12 -2.76 22.61
C LEU A 186 -16.34 -2.33 21.17
N LEU A 187 -15.66 -2.97 20.23
CA LEU A 187 -16.00 -2.95 18.83
C LEU A 187 -17.28 -3.76 18.62
N THR A 188 -18.30 -3.17 17.99
CA THR A 188 -19.53 -3.93 17.70
C THR A 188 -19.32 -4.89 16.53
N ALA A 189 -20.14 -5.94 16.43
CA ALA A 189 -20.09 -6.88 15.31
C ALA A 189 -20.28 -6.18 13.96
N TRP A 190 -21.20 -5.21 13.88
CA TRP A 190 -21.40 -4.41 12.64
C TRP A 190 -20.21 -3.53 12.27
N GLN A 191 -19.52 -2.95 13.26
CA GLN A 191 -18.30 -2.19 13.00
C GLN A 191 -17.18 -3.12 12.53
N SER A 192 -17.07 -4.32 13.12
CA SER A 192 -16.12 -5.35 12.67
C SER A 192 -16.43 -5.79 11.23
N LEU A 193 -17.71 -6.02 10.90
CA LEU A 193 -18.16 -6.35 9.54
C LEU A 193 -17.68 -5.30 8.54
N VAL A 194 -18.02 -4.03 8.78
CA VAL A 194 -17.66 -2.95 7.84
C VAL A 194 -16.15 -2.83 7.68
N LEU A 195 -15.40 -2.83 8.79
CA LEU A 195 -13.94 -2.73 8.73
C LEU A 195 -13.32 -3.94 8.01
N THR A 196 -13.74 -5.16 8.35
CA THR A 196 -13.22 -6.39 7.71
C THR A 196 -13.58 -6.45 6.23
N PHE A 197 -14.83 -6.11 5.88
CA PHE A 197 -15.29 -6.10 4.49
C PHE A 197 -14.44 -5.19 3.61
N PHE A 198 -14.20 -3.95 4.03
CA PHE A 198 -13.40 -3.03 3.23
C PHE A 198 -11.91 -3.34 3.27
N THR A 199 -11.33 -3.68 4.43
CA THR A 199 -9.90 -3.96 4.53
C THR A 199 -9.51 -5.24 3.80
N ALA A 200 -10.22 -6.35 4.04
CA ALA A 200 -10.00 -7.62 3.36
C ALA A 200 -10.41 -7.55 1.88
N GLY A 201 -11.40 -6.73 1.55
CA GLY A 201 -11.84 -6.50 0.19
C GLY A 201 -10.80 -5.80 -0.68
N MET A 202 -9.99 -4.89 -0.11
CA MET A 202 -8.87 -4.26 -0.82
C MET A 202 -7.63 -5.14 -0.86
N ALA A 203 -7.31 -5.84 0.23
CA ALA A 203 -6.26 -6.85 0.27
C ALA A 203 -6.62 -7.89 1.34
N THR A 204 -6.77 -9.15 0.95
CA THR A 204 -7.25 -10.20 1.85
C THR A 204 -6.38 -10.36 3.10
N SER A 205 -5.06 -10.15 3.00
CA SER A 205 -4.14 -10.15 4.14
C SER A 205 -4.46 -9.08 5.19
N ASN A 206 -5.01 -7.92 4.80
CA ASN A 206 -5.41 -6.86 5.72
C ASN A 206 -6.61 -7.27 6.60
N GLY A 207 -7.43 -8.23 6.15
CA GLY A 207 -8.51 -8.81 6.94
C GLY A 207 -8.00 -9.42 8.26
N VAL A 208 -6.86 -10.13 8.23
CA VAL A 208 -6.24 -10.71 9.43
C VAL A 208 -5.91 -9.60 10.44
N LYS A 209 -5.36 -8.49 10.00
CA LYS A 209 -5.05 -7.33 10.86
C LYS A 209 -6.31 -6.76 11.50
N THR A 210 -7.39 -6.64 10.74
CA THR A 210 -8.66 -6.12 11.24
C THR A 210 -9.31 -7.06 12.27
N LEU A 211 -9.24 -8.38 12.04
CA LEU A 211 -9.72 -9.37 12.99
C LEU A 211 -8.89 -9.36 14.29
N LEU A 212 -7.56 -9.24 14.19
CA LEU A 212 -6.69 -9.02 15.34
C LEU A 212 -7.03 -7.74 16.09
N ALA A 213 -7.36 -6.64 15.38
CA ALA A 213 -7.82 -5.41 16.03
C ALA A 213 -9.12 -5.63 16.81
N GLY A 214 -10.05 -6.41 16.28
CA GLY A 214 -11.24 -6.87 17.00
C GLY A 214 -10.88 -7.65 18.27
N LEU A 215 -9.97 -8.63 18.15
CA LEU A 215 -9.51 -9.45 19.26
C LEU A 215 -8.85 -8.61 20.37
N PHE A 216 -7.94 -7.72 20.00
CA PHE A 216 -7.29 -6.83 20.98
C PHE A 216 -8.25 -5.80 21.56
N THR A 217 -9.31 -5.39 20.86
CA THR A 217 -10.32 -4.45 21.40
C THR A 217 -11.29 -5.12 22.33
N ASN A 218 -11.78 -6.32 22.00
CA ASN A 218 -12.87 -6.99 22.71
C ASN A 218 -12.40 -8.11 23.66
N GLY A 219 -11.17 -8.62 23.50
CA GLY A 219 -10.69 -9.79 24.22
C GLY A 219 -11.56 -11.02 23.95
N LYS A 220 -11.83 -11.82 24.95
CA LYS A 220 -12.66 -13.04 24.84
C LYS A 220 -14.08 -12.80 24.29
N LYS A 221 -14.59 -11.57 24.33
CA LYS A 221 -15.94 -11.21 23.82
C LYS A 221 -16.07 -11.30 22.30
N VAL A 222 -14.98 -11.44 21.55
CA VAL A 222 -15.04 -11.77 20.09
C VAL A 222 -15.59 -13.16 19.82
N PHE A 223 -15.48 -14.09 20.77
CA PHE A 223 -15.94 -15.47 20.62
C PHE A 223 -17.44 -15.65 20.87
N THR A 224 -18.23 -14.57 20.94
CA THR A 224 -19.68 -14.66 20.95
C THR A 224 -20.21 -15.03 19.56
N CYS A 225 -21.27 -15.86 19.51
CA CYS A 225 -21.90 -16.27 18.24
C CYS A 225 -22.22 -15.05 17.35
N LYS A 226 -22.83 -14.00 17.93
CA LYS A 226 -23.14 -12.75 17.21
C LYS A 226 -21.92 -12.08 16.58
N PHE A 227 -20.80 -12.01 17.32
CA PHE A 227 -19.60 -11.35 16.79
C PHE A 227 -18.94 -12.20 15.69
N ILE A 228 -18.86 -13.52 15.90
CA ILE A 228 -18.30 -14.44 14.89
C ILE A 228 -19.15 -14.41 13.60
N SER A 229 -20.49 -14.58 13.72
CA SER A 229 -21.36 -14.67 12.55
C SER A 229 -21.39 -13.36 11.76
N ILE A 230 -21.59 -12.21 12.42
CA ILE A 230 -21.74 -10.92 11.76
C ILE A 230 -20.39 -10.24 11.52
N GLY A 231 -19.48 -10.26 12.50
CA GLY A 231 -18.25 -9.48 12.44
C GLY A 231 -17.08 -10.18 11.74
N VAL A 232 -17.17 -11.51 11.54
CA VAL A 232 -16.11 -12.32 10.92
C VAL A 232 -16.61 -13.06 9.69
N VAL A 233 -17.60 -13.97 9.87
CA VAL A 233 -18.04 -14.88 8.80
C VAL A 233 -18.76 -14.14 7.69
N LEU A 234 -19.73 -13.28 8.03
CA LEU A 234 -20.54 -12.56 7.04
C LEU A 234 -19.70 -11.71 6.08
N PRO A 235 -18.74 -10.86 6.51
CA PRO A 235 -17.93 -10.10 5.56
C PRO A 235 -17.10 -11.01 4.64
N LEU A 236 -16.59 -12.15 5.13
CA LEU A 236 -15.82 -13.09 4.31
C LEU A 236 -16.71 -13.77 3.28
N LEU A 237 -17.94 -14.19 3.64
CA LEU A 237 -18.90 -14.76 2.70
C LEU A 237 -19.34 -13.75 1.64
N LEU A 238 -19.58 -12.49 2.02
CA LEU A 238 -19.91 -11.42 1.07
C LEU A 238 -18.76 -11.20 0.06
N LEU A 239 -17.51 -11.14 0.54
CA LEU A 239 -16.34 -10.98 -0.32
C LEU A 239 -16.14 -12.19 -1.23
N LEU A 240 -16.36 -13.41 -0.73
CA LEU A 240 -16.31 -14.62 -1.54
C LEU A 240 -17.37 -14.59 -2.63
N GLY A 241 -18.62 -14.22 -2.30
CA GLY A 241 -19.71 -14.09 -3.27
C GLY A 241 -19.41 -13.06 -4.36
N ILE A 242 -18.89 -11.90 -4.00
CA ILE A 242 -18.43 -10.86 -4.94
C ILE A 242 -17.32 -11.40 -5.84
N GLN A 243 -16.29 -12.00 -5.26
CA GLN A 243 -15.15 -12.55 -6.00
C GLN A 243 -15.59 -13.65 -6.98
N GLN A 244 -16.44 -14.59 -6.55
CA GLN A 244 -16.95 -15.65 -7.42
C GLN A 244 -17.79 -15.06 -8.57
N SER A 245 -18.62 -14.05 -8.28
CA SER A 245 -19.39 -13.37 -9.33
C SER A 245 -18.47 -12.70 -10.37
N GLN A 246 -17.43 -11.99 -9.92
CA GLN A 246 -16.43 -11.39 -10.81
C GLN A 246 -15.68 -12.44 -11.64
N TYR A 247 -15.29 -13.54 -11.00
CA TYR A 247 -14.58 -14.63 -11.66
C TYR A 247 -15.39 -15.21 -12.82
N TYR A 248 -16.63 -15.62 -12.57
CA TYR A 248 -17.46 -16.25 -13.60
C TYR A 248 -18.00 -15.26 -14.65
N LEU A 249 -18.35 -14.03 -14.25
CA LEU A 249 -18.95 -13.06 -15.16
C LEU A 249 -17.93 -12.27 -15.98
N LEU A 250 -16.72 -12.06 -15.46
CA LEU A 250 -15.73 -11.18 -16.07
C LEU A 250 -14.41 -11.89 -16.39
N GLU A 251 -13.79 -12.59 -15.42
CA GLU A 251 -12.46 -13.19 -15.64
C GLU A 251 -12.49 -14.37 -16.59
N VAL A 252 -13.41 -15.32 -16.42
CA VAL A 252 -13.50 -16.53 -17.26
C VAL A 252 -13.70 -16.18 -18.73
N PRO A 253 -14.64 -15.29 -19.11
CA PRO A 253 -14.78 -14.85 -20.50
C PRO A 253 -13.52 -14.17 -21.04
N GLN A 254 -12.88 -13.31 -20.25
CA GLN A 254 -11.64 -12.63 -20.67
C GLN A 254 -10.48 -13.62 -20.86
N GLN A 255 -10.32 -14.59 -19.97
CA GLN A 255 -9.29 -15.63 -20.11
C GLN A 255 -9.50 -16.49 -21.36
N ALA A 256 -10.75 -16.74 -21.76
CA ALA A 256 -11.03 -17.45 -23.00
C ALA A 256 -10.55 -16.66 -24.24
N VAL A 257 -10.82 -15.35 -24.27
CA VAL A 257 -10.33 -14.45 -25.33
C VAL A 257 -8.80 -14.37 -25.36
N VAL A 258 -8.16 -14.23 -24.21
CA VAL A 258 -6.69 -14.17 -24.10
C VAL A 258 -6.07 -15.47 -24.63
N ARG A 259 -6.56 -16.64 -24.20
CA ARG A 259 -6.10 -17.94 -24.69
C ARG A 259 -6.25 -18.10 -26.20
N HIS A 260 -7.35 -17.61 -26.77
CA HIS A 260 -7.56 -17.61 -28.21
C HIS A 260 -6.51 -16.75 -28.93
N ILE A 261 -6.27 -15.50 -28.48
CA ILE A 261 -5.28 -14.60 -29.04
C ILE A 261 -3.86 -15.18 -28.93
N GLU A 262 -3.52 -15.77 -27.77
CA GLU A 262 -2.22 -16.41 -27.57
C GLU A 262 -2.00 -17.59 -28.52
N SER A 263 -3.04 -18.43 -28.71
CA SER A 263 -2.97 -19.55 -29.63
C SER A 263 -2.78 -19.11 -31.08
N GLU A 264 -3.47 -18.05 -31.52
CA GLU A 264 -3.31 -17.49 -32.86
C GLU A 264 -1.92 -16.83 -33.04
N THR A 265 -1.43 -16.15 -32.02
CA THR A 265 -0.07 -15.54 -32.04
C THR A 265 1.01 -16.59 -32.11
N LEU A 266 0.86 -17.67 -31.35
CA LEU A 266 1.77 -18.82 -31.40
C LEU A 266 1.80 -19.49 -32.78
N LYS A 267 0.62 -19.65 -33.43
CA LYS A 267 0.56 -20.19 -34.80
C LYS A 267 1.25 -19.30 -35.82
N LYS A 268 1.10 -17.97 -35.69
CA LYS A 268 1.66 -16.99 -36.65
C LYS A 268 3.18 -16.81 -36.50
N ASN A 269 3.69 -16.79 -35.27
CA ASN A 269 5.10 -16.49 -34.95
C ASN A 269 5.67 -17.41 -33.85
N PRO A 270 5.75 -18.73 -34.04
CA PRO A 270 6.11 -19.67 -32.98
C PRO A 270 7.52 -19.43 -32.41
N GLN A 271 8.51 -19.16 -33.25
CA GLN A 271 9.89 -18.92 -32.81
C GLN A 271 10.02 -17.69 -31.94
N LYS A 272 9.44 -16.56 -32.34
CA LYS A 272 9.48 -15.29 -31.58
C LYS A 272 8.80 -15.42 -30.23
N VAL A 273 7.66 -16.13 -30.17
CA VAL A 273 6.92 -16.36 -28.89
C VAL A 273 7.75 -17.23 -27.94
N LEU A 274 8.37 -18.31 -28.46
CA LEU A 274 9.23 -19.20 -27.67
C LEU A 274 10.47 -18.50 -27.15
N GLU A 275 11.11 -17.68 -27.98
CA GLU A 275 12.30 -16.90 -27.59
C GLU A 275 11.97 -15.88 -26.49
N HIS A 276 10.91 -15.09 -26.65
CA HIS A 276 10.41 -14.18 -25.61
C HIS A 276 10.06 -14.90 -24.31
N LYS A 277 9.41 -16.06 -24.40
CA LYS A 277 9.09 -16.87 -23.23
C LYS A 277 10.37 -17.34 -22.54
N LYS A 278 11.35 -17.85 -23.28
CA LYS A 278 12.63 -18.30 -22.74
C LYS A 278 13.38 -17.17 -22.02
N GLN A 279 13.50 -16.00 -22.66
CA GLN A 279 14.14 -14.82 -22.06
C GLN A 279 13.45 -14.39 -20.76
N ARG A 280 12.11 -14.33 -20.76
CA ARG A 280 11.32 -13.99 -19.58
C ARG A 280 11.51 -15.01 -18.46
N ASP A 281 11.41 -16.31 -18.77
CA ASP A 281 11.53 -17.39 -17.79
C ASP A 281 12.96 -17.44 -17.19
N GLU A 282 13.98 -17.12 -17.97
CA GLU A 282 15.37 -17.01 -17.52
C GLU A 282 15.56 -15.79 -16.59
N TRP A 283 15.03 -14.62 -16.97
CA TRP A 283 15.05 -13.43 -16.11
C TRP A 283 14.32 -13.70 -14.80
N GLN A 284 13.10 -14.24 -14.85
CA GLN A 284 12.32 -14.55 -13.66
C GLN A 284 13.05 -15.53 -12.74
N ARG A 285 13.67 -16.56 -13.27
CA ARG A 285 14.45 -17.53 -12.48
C ARG A 285 15.61 -16.90 -11.72
N THR A 286 16.22 -15.85 -12.27
CA THR A 286 17.37 -15.17 -11.66
C THR A 286 16.98 -14.00 -10.75
N HIS A 287 15.78 -13.41 -10.92
CA HIS A 287 15.37 -12.18 -10.24
C HIS A 287 14.15 -12.35 -9.32
N LEU A 288 13.31 -13.37 -9.49
CA LEU A 288 12.12 -13.55 -8.66
C LEU A 288 12.25 -14.65 -7.59
N GLY A 289 13.44 -15.26 -7.47
CA GLY A 289 13.67 -16.36 -6.55
C GLY A 289 13.02 -17.69 -7.00
N GLN A 290 13.04 -18.69 -6.12
CA GLN A 290 12.47 -20.00 -6.43
C GLN A 290 11.17 -20.21 -5.67
N PRO A 291 10.05 -20.48 -6.37
CA PRO A 291 8.78 -20.79 -5.73
C PRO A 291 8.88 -22.01 -4.82
N VAL A 292 8.17 -21.96 -3.69
CA VAL A 292 8.08 -23.08 -2.73
C VAL A 292 7.31 -24.27 -3.32
N GLY A 293 6.42 -24.01 -4.29
CA GLY A 293 5.63 -25.05 -4.97
C GLY A 293 4.69 -24.46 -6.02
N ASP A 294 3.98 -25.35 -6.72
CA ASP A 294 3.13 -24.99 -7.88
C ASP A 294 1.71 -24.49 -7.50
N GLY A 295 1.36 -24.50 -6.22
CA GLY A 295 0.06 -24.01 -5.74
C GLY A 295 -0.09 -22.50 -5.87
N VAL A 296 -1.32 -22.01 -5.96
CA VAL A 296 -1.65 -20.58 -6.17
C VAL A 296 -0.95 -19.66 -5.14
N ILE A 297 -0.83 -20.10 -3.89
CA ILE A 297 -0.20 -19.34 -2.81
C ILE A 297 1.30 -19.65 -2.75
N THR A 298 1.70 -20.92 -2.82
CA THR A 298 3.10 -21.37 -2.71
C THR A 298 3.96 -20.91 -3.87
N LYS A 299 3.38 -20.69 -5.04
CA LYS A 299 4.06 -20.10 -6.21
C LYS A 299 4.53 -18.66 -6.00
N LEU A 300 3.90 -17.95 -5.05
CA LEU A 300 4.25 -16.57 -4.69
C LEU A 300 5.17 -16.47 -3.47
N MET A 301 5.53 -17.62 -2.87
CA MET A 301 6.41 -17.71 -1.71
C MET A 301 7.80 -18.14 -2.17
N ASP A 302 8.80 -17.44 -1.70
CA ASP A 302 10.20 -17.70 -2.00
C ASP A 302 11.03 -17.79 -0.73
N VAL A 303 11.67 -18.93 -0.51
CA VAL A 303 12.58 -19.16 0.62
C VAL A 303 14.06 -19.08 0.20
N SER A 304 14.36 -18.93 -1.09
CA SER A 304 15.71 -18.91 -1.63
C SER A 304 16.39 -17.54 -1.51
N THR A 305 15.63 -16.44 -1.62
CA THR A 305 16.17 -15.08 -1.52
C THR A 305 16.77 -14.80 -0.13
N PRO A 306 18.02 -14.32 -0.02
CA PRO A 306 18.69 -14.07 1.25
C PRO A 306 17.95 -13.04 2.12
N ARG A 307 17.67 -13.38 3.38
CA ARG A 307 16.84 -12.56 4.29
C ARG A 307 17.57 -11.35 4.85
N ILE A 308 18.88 -11.45 5.13
CA ILE A 308 19.63 -10.32 5.70
C ILE A 308 19.73 -9.17 4.69
N PRO A 309 20.18 -9.37 3.43
CA PRO A 309 20.11 -8.33 2.44
C PRO A 309 18.69 -7.80 2.20
N THR A 310 17.67 -8.67 2.21
CA THR A 310 16.27 -8.22 2.11
C THR A 310 15.89 -7.26 3.23
N ILE A 311 16.30 -7.54 4.47
CA ILE A 311 15.97 -6.68 5.61
C ILE A 311 16.67 -5.32 5.51
N VAL A 312 17.94 -5.31 5.12
CA VAL A 312 18.75 -4.10 5.04
C VAL A 312 18.37 -3.28 3.79
N GLU A 313 18.46 -3.88 2.60
CA GLU A 313 18.31 -3.09 1.37
C GLU A 313 16.85 -2.80 1.02
N ASN A 314 15.93 -3.77 1.25
CA ASN A 314 14.56 -3.66 0.79
C ASN A 314 13.57 -3.33 1.91
N PHE A 315 13.58 -4.10 3.02
CA PHE A 315 12.53 -3.99 4.04
C PHE A 315 12.64 -2.70 4.87
N PHE A 316 13.82 -2.33 5.36
CA PHE A 316 14.05 -1.04 6.02
C PHE A 316 14.69 -0.02 5.07
N GLY A 317 15.60 -0.44 4.20
CA GLY A 317 16.31 0.43 3.27
C GLY A 317 15.33 1.18 2.34
N GLU A 318 14.98 0.57 1.23
CA GLU A 318 14.15 1.22 0.19
C GLU A 318 12.75 1.60 0.68
N SER A 319 12.20 0.88 1.66
CA SER A 319 10.95 1.27 2.29
C SER A 319 10.98 2.68 2.87
N ILE A 320 12.12 3.09 3.43
CA ILE A 320 12.28 4.39 4.11
C ILE A 320 12.93 5.42 3.19
N GLN A 321 13.97 5.01 2.44
CA GLN A 321 14.75 5.87 1.55
C GLN A 321 14.86 5.22 0.18
N LEU A 322 14.45 5.91 -0.89
CA LEU A 322 14.58 5.42 -2.26
C LEU A 322 16.05 5.23 -2.63
N HIS A 323 16.39 4.14 -3.32
CA HIS A 323 17.73 3.94 -3.85
C HIS A 323 18.03 4.89 -5.01
N GLN A 324 19.25 5.43 -5.05
CA GLN A 324 19.66 6.32 -6.15
C GLN A 324 19.95 5.53 -7.44
N ARG A 325 20.55 4.33 -7.29
CA ARG A 325 20.74 3.41 -8.41
C ARG A 325 19.45 2.66 -8.69
N SER A 326 19.18 2.43 -9.96
CA SER A 326 17.94 1.76 -10.38
C SER A 326 16.69 2.41 -9.78
N LEU A 327 16.69 3.76 -9.69
CA LEU A 327 15.64 4.54 -9.05
C LEU A 327 14.28 4.21 -9.66
N LEU A 328 13.36 3.77 -8.81
CA LEU A 328 12.00 3.38 -9.16
C LEU A 328 11.87 2.34 -10.31
N MET A 329 12.94 1.60 -10.60
CA MET A 329 12.91 0.49 -11.57
C MET A 329 12.26 -0.75 -10.96
N ASP A 330 11.75 -1.62 -11.81
CA ASP A 330 11.05 -2.87 -11.43
C ASP A 330 12.01 -4.06 -11.39
N VAL A 331 12.00 -4.82 -10.29
CA VAL A 331 12.77 -6.06 -10.11
C VAL A 331 12.40 -7.10 -11.15
N SER A 332 11.15 -7.14 -11.58
CA SER A 332 10.67 -8.12 -12.55
C SER A 332 11.28 -7.94 -13.96
N TRP A 333 11.87 -6.77 -14.27
CA TRP A 333 12.28 -6.43 -15.64
C TRP A 333 13.63 -5.72 -15.77
N GLU A 334 14.06 -4.90 -14.79
CA GLU A 334 15.08 -3.88 -15.06
C GLU A 334 16.14 -3.73 -13.98
N ARG A 335 15.90 -4.19 -12.75
CA ARG A 335 16.85 -4.00 -11.64
C ARG A 335 17.21 -5.30 -10.94
N PRO A 336 18.40 -5.38 -10.29
CA PRO A 336 18.70 -6.48 -9.39
C PRO A 336 17.80 -6.47 -8.17
N ILE A 337 17.65 -7.62 -7.49
CA ILE A 337 16.85 -7.76 -6.26
C ILE A 337 17.37 -6.82 -5.16
N PHE A 338 18.70 -6.71 -5.02
CA PHE A 338 19.34 -5.85 -4.04
C PHE A 338 20.07 -4.72 -4.74
N VAL A 339 19.83 -3.51 -4.27
CA VAL A 339 20.50 -2.29 -4.73
C VAL A 339 21.11 -1.62 -3.51
N GLU A 340 22.41 -1.34 -3.57
CA GLU A 340 23.11 -0.64 -2.51
C GLU A 340 22.98 0.87 -2.67
N TYR A 341 22.95 1.59 -1.55
CA TYR A 341 23.00 3.06 -1.57
C TYR A 341 24.36 3.58 -2.06
N ASN A 342 24.32 4.64 -2.84
CA ASN A 342 25.55 5.35 -3.26
C ASN A 342 26.24 6.06 -2.09
N TRP A 343 25.49 6.45 -1.06
CA TRP A 343 25.99 7.27 0.04
C TRP A 343 25.87 6.53 1.38
N SER A 344 26.95 6.39 2.10
CA SER A 344 26.96 5.76 3.43
C SER A 344 26.02 6.45 4.43
N VAL A 345 25.71 7.73 4.23
CA VAL A 345 24.75 8.46 5.07
C VAL A 345 23.36 7.83 5.07
N ASN A 346 22.94 7.18 3.97
CA ASN A 346 21.66 6.50 3.91
C ASN A 346 21.59 5.33 4.89
N TYR A 347 22.65 4.53 5.00
CA TYR A 347 22.75 3.45 6.00
C TYR A 347 22.78 3.99 7.44
N ILE A 348 23.41 5.14 7.67
CA ILE A 348 23.41 5.80 8.99
C ILE A 348 21.97 6.23 9.37
N ILE A 349 21.23 6.81 8.42
CA ILE A 349 19.84 7.22 8.63
C ILE A 349 18.94 5.99 8.86
N GLU A 350 19.11 4.95 8.07
CA GLU A 350 18.37 3.67 8.24
C GLU A 350 18.64 3.08 9.63
N ALA A 351 19.91 2.93 10.00
CA ALA A 351 20.31 2.44 11.31
C ALA A 351 19.71 3.30 12.44
N PHE A 352 19.71 4.63 12.28
CA PHE A 352 19.10 5.54 13.25
C PHE A 352 17.58 5.30 13.39
N VAL A 353 16.86 5.15 12.27
CA VAL A 353 15.42 4.86 12.28
C VAL A 353 15.14 3.51 12.94
N VAL A 354 15.90 2.48 12.59
CA VAL A 354 15.72 1.11 13.13
C VAL A 354 16.06 1.06 14.61
N LEU A 355 17.17 1.63 15.03
CA LEU A 355 17.57 1.68 16.46
C LEU A 355 16.52 2.43 17.29
N LEU A 356 16.05 3.57 16.79
CA LEU A 356 15.02 4.35 17.46
C LEU A 356 13.68 3.58 17.51
N PHE A 357 13.36 2.79 16.49
CA PHE A 357 12.21 1.92 16.47
C PHE A 357 12.31 0.82 17.53
N ILE A 358 13.46 0.16 17.65
CA ILE A 358 13.71 -0.85 18.69
C ILE A 358 13.55 -0.24 20.10
N VAL A 359 14.15 0.93 20.34
CA VAL A 359 13.96 1.65 21.60
C VAL A 359 12.49 1.98 21.84
N GLY A 360 11.79 2.45 20.80
CA GLY A 360 10.35 2.72 20.85
C GLY A 360 9.52 1.48 21.23
N ILE A 361 9.87 0.30 20.71
CA ILE A 361 9.23 -0.97 21.08
C ILE A 361 9.40 -1.24 22.59
N VAL A 362 10.62 -1.09 23.12
CA VAL A 362 10.93 -1.31 24.55
C VAL A 362 10.05 -0.43 25.46
N PHE A 363 9.80 0.80 25.05
CA PHE A 363 8.96 1.73 25.82
C PHE A 363 7.44 1.50 25.64
N SER A 364 7.02 0.82 24.58
CA SER A 364 5.60 0.70 24.20
C SER A 364 5.02 -0.72 24.28
N TYR A 365 5.83 -1.79 24.36
CA TYR A 365 5.38 -3.18 24.26
C TYR A 365 4.33 -3.61 25.32
N LYS A 366 4.27 -2.93 26.48
CA LYS A 366 3.27 -3.19 27.52
C LYS A 366 1.88 -2.60 27.18
N GLN A 367 1.81 -1.62 26.27
CA GLN A 367 0.57 -0.95 25.92
C GLN A 367 -0.31 -1.84 25.02
N ARG A 368 -1.58 -2.02 25.39
CA ARG A 368 -2.51 -2.91 24.65
C ARG A 368 -2.65 -2.55 23.18
N PHE A 369 -2.76 -1.27 22.87
CA PHE A 369 -2.82 -0.78 21.50
C PHE A 369 -1.52 -1.10 20.72
N PHE A 370 -0.37 -0.96 21.36
CA PHE A 370 0.90 -1.28 20.72
C PHE A 370 1.14 -2.79 20.56
N LYS A 371 0.66 -3.61 21.51
CA LYS A 371 0.65 -5.09 21.33
C LYS A 371 -0.15 -5.53 20.11
N MET A 372 -1.28 -4.87 19.82
CA MET A 372 -2.03 -5.10 18.58
C MET A 372 -1.18 -4.78 17.35
N LEU A 373 -0.47 -3.65 17.36
CA LEU A 373 0.43 -3.27 16.27
C LEU A 373 1.60 -4.24 16.11
N LEU A 374 2.18 -4.72 17.19
CA LEU A 374 3.21 -5.78 17.14
C LEU A 374 2.66 -7.07 16.55
N ALA A 375 1.42 -7.46 16.86
CA ALA A 375 0.78 -8.62 16.23
C ALA A 375 0.55 -8.39 14.73
N TRP A 376 0.15 -7.19 14.30
CA TRP A 376 0.05 -6.83 12.89
C TRP A 376 1.40 -6.91 12.18
N PHE A 377 2.42 -6.32 12.79
CA PHE A 377 3.78 -6.34 12.25
C PHE A 377 4.35 -7.77 12.18
N ALA A 378 4.08 -8.60 13.18
CA ALA A 378 4.44 -10.02 13.15
C ALA A 378 3.77 -10.78 11.99
N CYS A 379 2.50 -10.45 11.65
CA CYS A 379 1.85 -11.02 10.47
C CYS A 379 2.58 -10.61 9.17
N ASP A 380 2.99 -9.33 9.04
CA ASP A 380 3.75 -8.88 7.88
C ASP A 380 5.14 -9.54 7.80
N LEU A 381 5.87 -9.62 8.92
CA LEU A 381 7.16 -10.31 8.97
C LEU A 381 7.02 -11.80 8.62
N THR A 382 5.98 -12.45 9.12
CA THR A 382 5.71 -13.86 8.79
C THR A 382 5.43 -14.02 7.30
N LEU A 383 4.54 -13.19 6.74
CA LEU A 383 4.16 -13.28 5.34
C LEU A 383 5.34 -12.97 4.40
N HIS A 384 6.04 -11.88 4.64
CA HIS A 384 7.04 -11.37 3.69
C HIS A 384 8.45 -11.92 3.95
N LEU A 385 8.88 -12.05 5.21
CA LEU A 385 10.24 -12.49 5.51
C LEU A 385 10.34 -13.99 5.83
N ILE A 386 9.35 -14.60 6.50
CA ILE A 386 9.42 -16.05 6.79
C ILE A 386 8.93 -16.84 5.58
N LEU A 387 7.72 -16.57 5.11
CA LEU A 387 7.12 -17.28 3.97
C LEU A 387 7.62 -16.75 2.62
N GLY A 388 8.24 -15.59 2.57
CA GLY A 388 8.85 -15.02 1.37
C GLY A 388 7.87 -14.51 0.32
N PHE A 389 6.64 -14.15 0.74
CA PHE A 389 5.67 -13.57 -0.19
C PHE A 389 6.16 -12.19 -0.68
N ALA A 390 6.35 -12.04 -1.99
CA ALA A 390 6.88 -10.84 -2.64
C ALA A 390 8.19 -10.34 -1.99
N VAL A 391 9.07 -11.26 -1.56
CA VAL A 391 10.27 -10.94 -0.79
C VAL A 391 11.29 -10.11 -1.58
N THR A 392 11.32 -10.25 -2.89
CA THR A 392 12.22 -9.52 -3.80
C THR A 392 11.86 -8.05 -3.94
N GLU A 393 10.59 -7.71 -3.73
CA GLU A 393 10.03 -6.35 -3.83
C GLU A 393 9.24 -5.97 -2.56
N VAL A 394 9.69 -6.46 -1.40
CA VAL A 394 8.96 -6.28 -0.13
C VAL A 394 8.73 -4.81 0.26
N TYR A 395 9.50 -3.90 -0.30
CA TYR A 395 9.34 -2.45 -0.10
C TYR A 395 7.98 -1.93 -0.60
N ILE A 396 7.36 -2.52 -1.62
CA ILE A 396 6.02 -2.08 -2.07
C ILE A 396 4.93 -2.31 -1.01
N MET A 397 5.17 -3.23 -0.05
CA MET A 397 4.25 -3.53 1.04
C MET A 397 4.35 -2.55 2.22
N THR A 398 5.27 -1.58 2.18
CA THR A 398 5.60 -0.66 3.29
C THR A 398 4.39 0.09 3.84
N SER A 399 3.48 0.54 3.00
CA SER A 399 2.27 1.24 3.44
C SER A 399 1.35 0.38 4.32
N GLY A 400 1.52 -0.95 4.30
CA GLY A 400 0.78 -1.89 5.15
C GLY A 400 1.29 -2.00 6.58
N TRP A 401 2.55 -1.60 6.87
CA TRP A 401 3.17 -1.84 8.18
C TRP A 401 3.95 -0.66 8.74
N ALA A 402 4.53 0.23 7.94
CA ALA A 402 5.49 1.23 8.39
C ALA A 402 4.95 2.23 9.44
N PHE A 403 3.64 2.38 9.57
CA PHE A 403 3.01 3.23 10.58
C PHE A 403 3.35 2.81 12.04
N ILE A 404 3.79 1.56 12.28
CA ILE A 404 4.24 1.13 13.61
C ILE A 404 5.48 1.90 14.07
N ILE A 405 6.36 2.31 13.14
CA ILE A 405 7.60 3.03 13.44
C ILE A 405 7.28 4.38 14.12
N PRO A 406 6.58 5.34 13.48
CA PRO A 406 6.27 6.61 14.14
C PRO A 406 5.31 6.47 15.32
N ILE A 407 4.47 5.41 15.37
CA ILE A 407 3.64 5.13 16.56
C ILE A 407 4.52 4.77 17.75
N SER A 408 5.59 3.96 17.56
CA SER A 408 6.55 3.64 18.63
C SER A 408 7.25 4.90 19.14
N TYR A 409 7.64 5.81 18.24
CA TYR A 409 8.23 7.10 18.60
C TYR A 409 7.24 7.98 19.40
N GLY A 410 5.95 7.91 19.08
CA GLY A 410 4.92 8.60 19.85
C GLY A 410 4.88 8.17 21.31
N TYR A 411 5.01 6.87 21.59
CA TYR A 411 5.13 6.36 22.95
C TYR A 411 6.45 6.78 23.63
N LEU A 412 7.56 6.78 22.88
CA LEU A 412 8.85 7.23 23.38
C LEU A 412 8.79 8.71 23.79
N LEU A 413 8.24 9.60 22.95
CA LEU A 413 8.06 11.02 23.26
C LEU A 413 7.28 11.28 24.56
N LYS A 414 6.34 10.39 24.91
CA LYS A 414 5.56 10.49 26.18
C LYS A 414 6.38 10.13 27.43
N ARG A 415 7.47 9.39 27.29
CA ARG A 415 8.28 8.86 28.39
C ARG A 415 9.54 9.66 28.67
N LEU A 416 9.99 10.46 27.70
CA LEU A 416 11.22 11.22 27.85
C LEU A 416 11.10 12.39 28.80
N SER A 417 12.16 12.66 29.58
CA SER A 417 12.30 13.88 30.35
C SER A 417 12.41 15.11 29.43
N MET A 418 12.15 16.30 29.95
CA MET A 418 12.11 17.53 29.14
C MET A 418 13.36 17.80 28.32
N LYS A 419 14.57 17.48 28.84
CA LYS A 419 15.82 17.64 28.12
C LYS A 419 15.89 16.70 26.91
N TRP A 420 15.66 15.41 27.12
CA TRP A 420 15.67 14.38 26.09
C TRP A 420 14.53 14.53 25.08
N LEU A 421 13.37 15.02 25.54
CA LEU A 421 12.22 15.32 24.68
C LEU A 421 12.55 16.42 23.67
N LYS A 422 13.26 17.50 24.11
CA LYS A 422 13.69 18.55 23.17
C LYS A 422 14.67 18.03 22.15
N LEU A 423 15.68 17.27 22.57
CA LEU A 423 16.66 16.67 21.66
C LEU A 423 16.01 15.72 20.66
N MET A 424 15.12 14.83 21.14
CA MET A 424 14.39 13.89 20.28
C MET A 424 13.53 14.62 19.24
N ARG A 425 12.85 15.69 19.62
CA ARG A 425 12.06 16.49 18.65
C ARG A 425 12.93 17.10 17.56
N VAL A 426 14.09 17.65 17.94
CA VAL A 426 15.03 18.20 16.95
C VAL A 426 15.52 17.11 16.01
N ALA A 427 15.92 15.95 16.54
CA ALA A 427 16.34 14.81 15.72
C ALA A 427 15.23 14.33 14.76
N LEU A 428 13.99 14.21 15.25
CA LEU A 428 12.85 13.81 14.40
C LEU A 428 12.48 14.88 13.36
N ILE A 429 12.64 16.17 13.67
CA ILE A 429 12.44 17.25 12.69
C ILE A 429 13.50 17.14 11.59
N MET A 430 14.78 17.02 11.96
CA MET A 430 15.87 16.88 10.99
C MET A 430 15.68 15.64 10.11
N LEU A 431 15.33 14.49 10.70
CA LEU A 431 15.02 13.26 9.98
C LEU A 431 13.85 13.45 9.00
N THR A 432 12.76 14.07 9.46
CA THR A 432 11.57 14.29 8.63
C THR A 432 11.89 15.21 7.46
N VAL A 433 12.60 16.30 7.69
CA VAL A 433 13.01 17.25 6.64
C VAL A 433 13.96 16.56 5.64
N TYR A 434 14.95 15.83 6.15
CA TYR A 434 15.85 15.07 5.29
C TYR A 434 15.10 14.08 4.40
N LEU A 435 14.23 13.25 4.96
CA LEU A 435 13.50 12.24 4.20
C LEU A 435 12.53 12.86 3.17
N TRP A 436 11.88 13.98 3.50
CA TRP A 436 11.06 14.70 2.53
C TRP A 436 11.89 15.26 1.38
N ILE A 437 13.00 15.93 1.67
CA ILE A 437 13.88 16.47 0.61
C ILE A 437 14.44 15.35 -0.23
N TYR A 438 14.89 14.27 0.40
CA TYR A 438 15.52 13.15 -0.27
C TYR A 438 14.53 12.38 -1.14
N ASN A 439 13.46 11.82 -0.56
CA ASN A 439 12.52 10.96 -1.29
C ASN A 439 11.67 11.75 -2.30
N ALA A 440 11.16 12.92 -1.91
CA ALA A 440 10.42 13.77 -2.85
C ALA A 440 11.34 14.29 -3.96
N GLY A 441 12.57 14.66 -3.65
CA GLY A 441 13.57 15.09 -4.64
C GLY A 441 13.90 13.99 -5.65
N GLN A 442 14.13 12.76 -5.19
CA GLN A 442 14.35 11.59 -6.07
C GLN A 442 13.12 11.31 -6.95
N THR A 443 11.92 11.40 -6.37
CA THR A 443 10.67 11.19 -7.12
C THR A 443 10.48 12.27 -8.20
N VAL A 444 10.70 13.54 -7.86
CA VAL A 444 10.63 14.65 -8.83
C VAL A 444 11.66 14.46 -9.93
N TYR A 445 12.91 14.14 -9.57
CA TYR A 445 13.95 13.86 -10.55
C TYR A 445 13.53 12.76 -11.53
N TYR A 446 13.01 11.63 -11.02
CA TYR A 446 12.52 10.54 -11.85
C TYR A 446 11.37 10.93 -12.80
N LEU A 447 10.41 11.73 -12.32
CA LEU A 447 9.26 12.14 -13.13
C LEU A 447 9.59 13.22 -14.18
N MET A 448 10.73 13.88 -14.03
CA MET A 448 11.18 14.93 -14.96
C MET A 448 12.28 14.44 -15.93
N SER A 449 12.89 13.28 -15.67
CA SER A 449 13.90 12.65 -16.56
C SER A 449 13.22 11.87 -17.69
#